data_75c61a15c35bb9e5617e83597a8778e3
#
_entry.id   75c61a15c35bb9e5617e83597a8778e3
#
_cell.length_a   1.000
_cell.length_b   1.000
_cell.length_c   1.000
_cell.angle_alpha   90.00
_cell.angle_beta   90.00
_cell.angle_gamma   90.00
#
_symmetry.space_group_name_H-M   'P 1'
#
loop_
_entity.id
_entity.type
_entity.pdbx_description
1 polymer ?
#
loop_
_entity_poly.entity_id
_entity_poly.type
_entity_poly.pdbx_seq_one_letter_code
_entity_poly.pdbx_strand_id
1 'polypeptide(L)'
;MRKYFLFVSILIFAFSCGKKGIKEKKIDISKLNEYEKDSLAKQYDQIADYFLQPSELYRNYKDSALMVQPNNTTIMQGLSYSYKKVGDHIKAMEVLNKAIEIDTANNSTDVLEYRAWTLLYYYRDYEGVVRDVDLIKKITGNTYNACWGEPCDFHKGQALYKLGKYDEAIEALNLVNIEEEKLGFDIDDNYMIFFYIGRCYSEMKVYDKAIEYYKKSIASVNEFPEAYYYLGLLYKSQGKMIDAVKNFKLAYHFLDYKMNEPYVERFDEVFSYMIVRELKTQF
;
A
#
# COMPACT_ATOMS: atom_id res chain seq x y z
N MET A 1 -10.64 31.17 -38.56
CA MET A 1 -9.81 30.52 -37.57
C MET A 1 -9.28 31.57 -36.61
N ARG A 2 -9.97 31.80 -35.48
CA ARG A 2 -9.53 32.74 -34.43
C ARG A 2 -8.78 31.94 -33.39
N LYS A 3 -7.47 32.15 -33.28
CA LYS A 3 -6.61 31.63 -32.20
C LYS A 3 -6.93 32.41 -30.93
N TYR A 4 -7.57 31.77 -29.97
CA TYR A 4 -7.69 32.30 -28.61
C TYR A 4 -6.37 31.96 -27.86
N PHE A 5 -5.54 32.98 -27.65
CA PHE A 5 -4.44 32.93 -26.70
C PHE A 5 -5.06 33.14 -25.31
N LEU A 6 -5.14 32.07 -24.53
CA LEU A 6 -5.41 32.16 -23.10
C LEU A 6 -4.13 32.60 -22.40
N PHE A 7 -4.05 33.86 -22.00
CA PHE A 7 -3.01 34.34 -21.09
C PHE A 7 -3.30 33.78 -19.70
N VAL A 8 -2.63 32.68 -19.35
CA VAL A 8 -2.55 32.18 -17.96
C VAL A 8 -1.47 32.99 -17.27
N SER A 9 -1.87 33.96 -16.45
CA SER A 9 -0.94 34.69 -15.58
C SER A 9 -0.47 33.77 -14.45
N ILE A 10 0.73 33.23 -14.61
CA ILE A 10 1.46 32.57 -13.54
C ILE A 10 1.78 33.63 -12.49
N LEU A 11 1.15 33.54 -11.32
CA LEU A 11 1.53 34.34 -10.14
C LEU A 11 2.80 33.77 -9.54
N ILE A 12 3.93 34.27 -10.00
CA ILE A 12 5.22 34.10 -9.32
C ILE A 12 5.20 35.02 -8.11
N PHE A 13 5.16 34.47 -6.91
CA PHE A 13 5.41 35.21 -5.68
C PHE A 13 6.90 35.65 -5.66
N ALA A 14 7.19 36.80 -6.25
CA ALA A 14 8.40 37.52 -5.93
C ALA A 14 8.15 38.35 -4.69
N PHE A 15 8.81 38.05 -3.58
CA PHE A 15 8.92 38.94 -2.44
C PHE A 15 9.61 40.24 -2.90
N SER A 16 8.81 41.20 -3.29
CA SER A 16 9.25 42.58 -3.45
C SER A 16 8.60 43.42 -2.37
N CYS A 17 9.43 43.96 -1.49
CA CYS A 17 9.05 44.99 -0.53
C CYS A 17 8.68 46.26 -1.28
N GLY A 18 7.39 46.48 -1.54
CA GLY A 18 6.93 47.69 -2.22
C GLY A 18 5.40 47.72 -2.27
N LYS A 19 4.77 48.53 -1.43
CA LYS A 19 3.33 48.76 -1.39
C LYS A 19 2.80 49.25 -2.74
N LYS A 20 2.17 48.32 -3.50
CA LYS A 20 1.02 48.59 -4.38
C LYS A 20 0.17 47.34 -4.38
N GLY A 21 -0.99 47.39 -3.75
CA GLY A 21 -1.90 46.23 -3.68
C GLY A 21 -2.31 45.78 -5.07
N ILE A 22 -1.80 44.63 -5.48
CA ILE A 22 -2.40 43.84 -6.55
C ILE A 22 -3.74 43.38 -6.00
N LYS A 23 -4.86 43.93 -6.51
CA LYS A 23 -6.19 43.41 -6.22
C LYS A 23 -6.22 41.99 -6.82
N GLU A 24 -6.08 40.99 -5.99
CA GLU A 24 -6.36 39.60 -6.37
C GLU A 24 -7.79 39.57 -6.90
N LYS A 25 -7.91 39.26 -8.20
CA LYS A 25 -9.21 39.07 -8.83
C LYS A 25 -9.71 37.72 -8.34
N LYS A 26 -10.54 37.69 -7.28
CA LYS A 26 -11.19 36.47 -6.83
C LYS A 26 -11.96 35.87 -7.99
N ILE A 27 -11.60 34.64 -8.35
CA ILE A 27 -12.31 33.87 -9.37
C ILE A 27 -13.68 33.50 -8.78
N ASP A 28 -14.75 33.89 -9.49
CA ASP A 28 -16.10 33.52 -9.08
C ASP A 28 -16.41 32.13 -9.67
N ILE A 29 -16.17 31.09 -8.87
CA ILE A 29 -16.33 29.68 -9.27
C ILE A 29 -17.76 29.39 -9.75
N SER A 30 -18.77 30.13 -9.26
CA SER A 30 -20.17 29.90 -9.66
C SER A 30 -20.45 30.25 -11.12
N LYS A 31 -19.57 31.02 -11.77
CA LYS A 31 -19.67 31.43 -13.17
C LYS A 31 -18.90 30.54 -14.14
N LEU A 32 -18.12 29.61 -13.62
CA LEU A 32 -17.33 28.70 -14.44
C LEU A 32 -18.22 27.56 -14.95
N ASN A 33 -18.04 27.20 -16.23
CA ASN A 33 -18.59 25.96 -16.78
C ASN A 33 -17.76 24.75 -16.29
N GLU A 34 -18.26 23.53 -16.53
CA GLU A 34 -17.61 22.30 -16.03
C GLU A 34 -16.18 22.11 -16.56
N TYR A 35 -15.92 22.46 -17.83
CA TYR A 35 -14.56 22.40 -18.39
C TYR A 35 -13.60 23.38 -17.70
N GLU A 36 -14.08 24.60 -17.43
CA GLU A 36 -13.28 25.62 -16.70
C GLU A 36 -13.01 25.21 -15.26
N LYS A 37 -14.00 24.60 -14.59
CA LYS A 37 -13.82 24.04 -13.25
C LYS A 37 -12.80 22.90 -13.26
N ASP A 38 -12.90 21.95 -14.21
CA ASP A 38 -11.95 20.86 -14.33
C ASP A 38 -10.52 21.36 -14.54
N SER A 39 -10.36 22.30 -15.49
CA SER A 39 -9.06 22.93 -15.74
C SER A 39 -8.50 23.65 -14.53
N LEU A 40 -9.32 24.39 -13.77
CA LEU A 40 -8.89 25.13 -12.59
C LEU A 40 -8.54 24.20 -11.42
N ALA A 41 -9.37 23.18 -11.17
CA ALA A 41 -9.10 22.19 -10.13
C ALA A 41 -7.78 21.44 -10.39
N LYS A 42 -7.60 20.98 -11.64
CA LYS A 42 -6.36 20.34 -12.08
C LYS A 42 -5.14 21.27 -11.93
N GLN A 43 -5.29 22.55 -12.20
CA GLN A 43 -4.21 23.52 -12.02
C GLN A 43 -3.82 23.64 -10.52
N TYR A 44 -4.79 23.76 -9.60
CA TYR A 44 -4.50 23.78 -8.18
C TYR A 44 -3.87 22.47 -7.70
N ASP A 45 -4.36 21.34 -8.19
CA ASP A 45 -3.82 20.03 -7.87
C ASP A 45 -2.35 19.89 -8.31
N GLN A 46 -2.02 20.30 -9.53
CA GLN A 46 -0.65 20.34 -10.05
C GLN A 46 0.25 21.30 -9.27
N ILE A 47 -0.27 22.45 -8.83
CA ILE A 47 0.51 23.38 -8.00
C ILE A 47 0.82 22.75 -6.65
N ALA A 48 -0.11 21.99 -6.05
CA ALA A 48 0.15 21.27 -4.83
C ALA A 48 1.39 20.37 -4.95
N ASP A 49 1.57 19.70 -6.07
CA ASP A 49 2.66 18.74 -6.30
C ASP A 49 4.07 19.38 -6.35
N TYR A 50 4.17 20.72 -6.43
CA TYR A 50 5.43 21.42 -6.24
C TYR A 50 5.87 21.53 -4.77
N PHE A 51 4.99 21.21 -3.83
CA PHE A 51 5.26 21.26 -2.40
C PHE A 51 5.39 19.85 -1.82
N LEU A 52 6.15 19.75 -0.72
CA LEU A 52 6.24 18.49 0.01
C LEU A 52 4.85 18.10 0.54
N GLN A 53 4.46 16.85 0.33
CA GLN A 53 3.15 16.33 0.73
C GLN A 53 2.76 16.62 2.20
N PRO A 54 3.66 16.55 3.21
CA PRO A 54 3.29 16.93 4.59
C PRO A 54 3.20 18.44 4.82
N SER A 55 3.43 19.28 3.82
CA SER A 55 3.37 20.73 4.00
C SER A 55 1.92 21.26 4.04
N GLU A 56 1.74 22.38 4.74
CA GLU A 56 0.47 23.10 4.76
C GLU A 56 0.10 23.66 3.37
N LEU A 57 1.10 24.09 2.59
CA LEU A 57 0.88 24.60 1.23
C LEU A 57 0.32 23.51 0.32
N TYR A 58 0.83 22.27 0.41
CA TYR A 58 0.26 21.15 -0.33
C TYR A 58 -1.23 21.00 -0.02
N ARG A 59 -1.61 20.95 1.27
CA ARG A 59 -3.01 20.81 1.68
C ARG A 59 -3.88 21.99 1.24
N ASN A 60 -3.38 23.21 1.36
CA ASN A 60 -4.13 24.42 0.96
C ASN A 60 -4.45 24.42 -0.54
N TYR A 61 -3.55 23.95 -1.40
CA TYR A 61 -3.82 23.83 -2.82
C TYR A 61 -4.76 22.67 -3.15
N LYS A 62 -4.63 21.51 -2.46
CA LYS A 62 -5.62 20.42 -2.59
C LYS A 62 -7.02 20.87 -2.13
N ASP A 63 -7.11 21.61 -1.03
CA ASP A 63 -8.37 22.20 -0.56
C ASP A 63 -8.93 23.21 -1.58
N SER A 64 -8.08 24.03 -2.20
CA SER A 64 -8.49 24.94 -3.27
C SER A 64 -9.03 24.21 -4.49
N ALA A 65 -8.42 23.09 -4.87
CA ALA A 65 -8.92 22.23 -5.92
C ALA A 65 -10.28 21.62 -5.56
N LEU A 66 -10.46 21.16 -4.32
CA LEU A 66 -11.74 20.63 -3.82
C LEU A 66 -12.83 21.68 -3.65
N MET A 67 -12.51 22.98 -3.46
CA MET A 67 -13.49 24.07 -3.55
C MET A 67 -14.09 24.18 -4.94
N VAL A 68 -13.33 23.83 -5.99
CA VAL A 68 -13.76 23.86 -7.37
C VAL A 68 -14.48 22.57 -7.77
N GLN A 69 -13.93 21.43 -7.36
CA GLN A 69 -14.47 20.09 -7.60
C GLN A 69 -14.65 19.32 -6.30
N PRO A 70 -15.75 19.54 -5.55
CA PRO A 70 -15.94 18.99 -4.20
C PRO A 70 -16.01 17.46 -4.13
N ASN A 71 -16.26 16.80 -5.25
CA ASN A 71 -16.41 15.35 -5.35
C ASN A 71 -15.24 14.66 -6.08
N ASN A 72 -14.11 15.33 -6.23
CA ASN A 72 -12.92 14.72 -6.83
C ASN A 72 -12.21 13.82 -5.84
N THR A 73 -12.44 12.53 -5.95
CA THR A 73 -11.97 11.49 -5.01
C THR A 73 -10.46 11.29 -5.07
N THR A 74 -9.83 11.50 -6.23
CA THR A 74 -8.37 11.44 -6.38
C THR A 74 -7.68 12.55 -5.58
N ILE A 75 -8.20 13.78 -5.64
CA ILE A 75 -7.68 14.90 -4.86
C ILE A 75 -7.89 14.66 -3.37
N MET A 76 -9.06 14.12 -2.96
CA MET A 76 -9.33 13.74 -1.57
C MET A 76 -8.36 12.66 -1.08
N GLN A 77 -8.06 11.65 -1.89
CA GLN A 77 -7.07 10.63 -1.54
C GLN A 77 -5.69 11.24 -1.29
N GLY A 78 -5.23 12.14 -2.17
CA GLY A 78 -3.96 12.86 -1.99
C GLY A 78 -3.94 13.71 -0.72
N LEU A 79 -5.05 14.38 -0.41
CA LEU A 79 -5.22 15.17 0.82
C LEU A 79 -5.20 14.28 2.07
N SER A 80 -5.90 13.15 2.05
CA SER A 80 -5.87 12.13 3.11
C SER A 80 -4.44 11.65 3.38
N TYR A 81 -3.68 11.34 2.31
CA TYR A 81 -2.29 10.94 2.42
C TYR A 81 -1.42 12.00 3.10
N SER A 82 -1.64 13.29 2.77
CA SER A 82 -0.94 14.39 3.43
C SER A 82 -1.25 14.47 4.93
N TYR A 83 -2.51 14.38 5.33
CA TYR A 83 -2.91 14.34 6.75
C TYR A 83 -2.29 13.15 7.47
N LYS A 84 -2.27 11.97 6.85
CA LYS A 84 -1.60 10.77 7.39
C LYS A 84 -0.11 11.05 7.67
N LYS A 85 0.60 11.71 6.75
CA LYS A 85 2.03 12.03 6.91
C LYS A 85 2.34 13.02 8.02
N VAL A 86 1.41 13.89 8.39
CA VAL A 86 1.59 14.83 9.52
C VAL A 86 1.05 14.28 10.83
N GLY A 87 0.52 13.05 10.85
CA GLY A 87 -0.01 12.40 12.04
C GLY A 87 -1.44 12.77 12.39
N ASP A 88 -2.14 13.54 11.55
CA ASP A 88 -3.57 13.82 11.71
C ASP A 88 -4.40 12.66 11.12
N HIS A 89 -4.35 11.53 11.82
CA HIS A 89 -4.96 10.29 11.37
C HIS A 89 -6.49 10.34 11.34
N ILE A 90 -7.10 11.12 12.25
CA ILE A 90 -8.56 11.27 12.28
C ILE A 90 -9.01 11.95 11.00
N LYS A 91 -8.41 13.10 10.68
CA LYS A 91 -8.77 13.87 9.47
C LYS A 91 -8.41 13.12 8.18
N ALA A 92 -7.29 12.38 8.18
CA ALA A 92 -6.94 11.51 7.07
C ALA A 92 -8.05 10.51 6.75
N MET A 93 -8.57 9.83 7.78
CA MET A 93 -9.64 8.84 7.60
C MET A 93 -11.00 9.48 7.29
N GLU A 94 -11.33 10.64 7.86
CA GLU A 94 -12.55 11.38 7.51
C GLU A 94 -12.60 11.73 6.02
N VAL A 95 -11.51 12.31 5.48
CA VAL A 95 -11.41 12.66 4.07
C VAL A 95 -11.46 11.41 3.19
N LEU A 96 -10.75 10.35 3.58
CA LEU A 96 -10.70 9.11 2.83
C LEU A 96 -12.06 8.40 2.80
N ASN A 97 -12.77 8.34 3.92
CA ASN A 97 -14.10 7.73 3.98
C ASN A 97 -15.11 8.49 3.12
N LYS A 98 -15.07 9.82 3.12
CA LYS A 98 -15.90 10.64 2.24
C LYS A 98 -15.62 10.35 0.77
N ALA A 99 -14.35 10.21 0.39
CA ALA A 99 -13.97 9.87 -0.99
C ALA A 99 -14.51 8.48 -1.39
N ILE A 100 -14.46 7.49 -0.48
CA ILE A 100 -14.98 6.14 -0.69
C ILE A 100 -16.51 6.16 -0.88
N GLU A 101 -17.23 6.95 -0.09
CA GLU A 101 -18.70 7.09 -0.27
C GLU A 101 -19.04 7.59 -1.68
N ILE A 102 -18.28 8.55 -2.20
CA ILE A 102 -18.47 9.10 -3.55
C ILE A 102 -18.09 8.05 -4.61
N ASP A 103 -16.93 7.41 -4.50
CA ASP A 103 -16.47 6.39 -5.44
C ASP A 103 -17.43 5.22 -5.52
N THR A 104 -17.81 4.64 -4.39
CA THR A 104 -18.68 3.48 -4.35
C THR A 104 -20.10 3.78 -4.88
N ALA A 105 -20.59 5.02 -4.68
CA ALA A 105 -21.85 5.47 -5.30
C ALA A 105 -21.77 5.53 -6.83
N ASN A 106 -20.56 5.65 -7.39
CA ASN A 106 -20.28 5.64 -8.83
C ASN A 106 -19.74 4.28 -9.32
N ASN A 107 -19.84 3.21 -8.52
CA ASN A 107 -19.29 1.88 -8.81
C ASN A 107 -17.77 1.87 -9.07
N SER A 108 -17.02 2.83 -8.53
CA SER A 108 -15.54 2.83 -8.49
C SER A 108 -15.06 2.27 -7.16
N THR A 109 -13.88 1.64 -7.19
CA THR A 109 -13.20 1.07 -6.01
C THR A 109 -11.82 1.66 -5.77
N ASP A 110 -11.37 2.63 -6.58
CA ASP A 110 -10.00 3.14 -6.58
C ASP A 110 -9.53 3.63 -5.19
N VAL A 111 -10.37 4.42 -4.51
CA VAL A 111 -10.05 4.93 -3.18
C VAL A 111 -10.19 3.85 -2.11
N LEU A 112 -11.10 2.89 -2.30
CA LEU A 112 -11.28 1.74 -1.40
C LEU A 112 -10.06 0.81 -1.46
N GLU A 113 -9.49 0.58 -2.64
CA GLU A 113 -8.26 -0.18 -2.85
C GLU A 113 -7.08 0.46 -2.12
N TYR A 114 -6.94 1.78 -2.22
CA TYR A 114 -5.94 2.52 -1.45
C TYR A 114 -6.17 2.42 0.06
N ARG A 115 -7.44 2.43 0.52
CA ARG A 115 -7.73 2.27 1.95
C ARG A 115 -7.36 0.88 2.45
N ALA A 116 -7.66 -0.18 1.70
CA ALA A 116 -7.27 -1.54 2.06
C ALA A 116 -5.75 -1.66 2.28
N TRP A 117 -4.95 -1.12 1.36
CA TRP A 117 -3.49 -1.03 1.52
C TRP A 117 -3.08 -0.22 2.76
N THR A 118 -3.70 0.93 2.98
CA THR A 118 -3.40 1.82 4.11
C THR A 118 -3.76 1.17 5.45
N LEU A 119 -4.88 0.46 5.54
CA LEU A 119 -5.31 -0.27 6.73
C LEU A 119 -4.35 -1.42 7.04
N LEU A 120 -3.87 -2.13 6.03
CA LEU A 120 -2.96 -3.25 6.21
C LEU A 120 -1.61 -2.78 6.75
N TYR A 121 -0.93 -1.90 6.04
CA TYR A 121 0.47 -1.60 6.29
C TYR A 121 0.69 -0.44 7.25
N TYR A 122 -0.27 0.47 7.35
CA TYR A 122 -0.10 1.68 8.15
C TYR A 122 -0.88 1.64 9.47
N TYR A 123 -2.18 1.32 9.40
CA TYR A 123 -3.04 1.30 10.58
C TYR A 123 -3.14 -0.07 11.25
N ARG A 124 -2.80 -1.15 10.53
CA ARG A 124 -2.89 -2.53 11.00
C ARG A 124 -4.30 -2.92 11.47
N ASP A 125 -5.31 -2.34 10.83
CA ASP A 125 -6.72 -2.73 10.98
C ASP A 125 -7.02 -3.89 10.03
N TYR A 126 -6.65 -5.09 10.46
CA TYR A 126 -6.76 -6.29 9.63
C TYR A 126 -8.20 -6.67 9.31
N GLU A 127 -9.15 -6.48 10.26
CA GLU A 127 -10.57 -6.66 10.00
C GLU A 127 -11.08 -5.66 8.95
N GLY A 128 -10.58 -4.42 9.00
CA GLY A 128 -10.87 -3.40 8.01
C GLY A 128 -10.43 -3.82 6.62
N VAL A 129 -9.21 -4.38 6.48
CA VAL A 129 -8.69 -4.89 5.21
C VAL A 129 -9.62 -5.97 4.63
N VAL A 130 -10.00 -6.95 5.44
CA VAL A 130 -10.88 -8.04 4.99
C VAL A 130 -12.22 -7.48 4.49
N ARG A 131 -12.85 -6.56 5.25
CA ARG A 131 -14.10 -5.91 4.85
C ARG A 131 -13.97 -5.13 3.54
N ASP A 132 -12.87 -4.38 3.37
CA ASP A 132 -12.66 -3.57 2.19
C ASP A 132 -12.43 -4.44 0.94
N VAL A 133 -11.62 -5.48 1.03
CA VAL A 133 -11.39 -6.41 -0.09
C VAL A 133 -12.67 -7.14 -0.49
N ASP A 134 -13.48 -7.57 0.48
CA ASP A 134 -14.76 -8.21 0.20
C ASP A 134 -15.75 -7.23 -0.46
N LEU A 135 -15.74 -5.97 -0.06
CA LEU A 135 -16.55 -4.92 -0.68
C LEU A 135 -16.08 -4.61 -2.10
N ILE A 136 -14.77 -4.53 -2.36
CA ILE A 136 -14.21 -4.38 -3.71
C ILE A 136 -14.74 -5.48 -4.64
N LYS A 137 -14.62 -6.73 -4.23
CA LYS A 137 -15.12 -7.87 -5.01
C LYS A 137 -16.62 -7.79 -5.28
N LYS A 138 -17.39 -7.36 -4.28
CA LYS A 138 -18.84 -7.19 -4.43
C LYS A 138 -19.21 -6.10 -5.44
N ILE A 139 -18.46 -4.99 -5.47
CA ILE A 139 -18.73 -3.86 -6.37
C ILE A 139 -18.27 -4.21 -7.80
N THR A 140 -17.06 -4.73 -7.95
CA THR A 140 -16.48 -5.03 -9.26
C THR A 140 -17.06 -6.28 -9.91
N GLY A 141 -17.51 -7.25 -9.10
CA GLY A 141 -17.88 -8.59 -9.56
C GLY A 141 -16.67 -9.44 -10.00
N ASN A 142 -15.45 -8.95 -9.82
CA ASN A 142 -14.23 -9.62 -10.24
C ASN A 142 -13.65 -10.46 -9.11
N THR A 143 -13.07 -11.61 -9.46
CA THR A 143 -12.32 -12.47 -8.52
C THR A 143 -10.90 -11.96 -8.30
N TYR A 144 -10.31 -11.24 -9.26
CA TYR A 144 -8.99 -10.64 -9.18
C TYR A 144 -9.10 -9.11 -9.29
N ASN A 145 -8.60 -8.41 -8.27
CA ASN A 145 -8.54 -6.96 -8.19
C ASN A 145 -7.16 -6.55 -7.68
N ALA A 146 -6.70 -5.37 -8.08
CA ALA A 146 -5.44 -4.81 -7.61
C ALA A 146 -5.70 -3.75 -6.53
N CYS A 147 -5.00 -3.86 -5.41
CA CYS A 147 -5.03 -2.89 -4.32
C CYS A 147 -3.69 -2.20 -4.24
N TRP A 148 -3.60 -0.98 -4.81
CA TRP A 148 -2.37 -0.19 -4.80
C TRP A 148 -1.15 -0.93 -5.39
N GLY A 149 -1.37 -1.63 -6.51
CA GLY A 149 -0.32 -2.33 -7.26
C GLY A 149 -0.06 -3.78 -6.88
N GLU A 150 -0.69 -4.27 -5.80
CA GLU A 150 -0.64 -5.68 -5.40
C GLU A 150 -2.03 -6.33 -5.48
N PRO A 151 -2.15 -7.66 -5.62
CA PRO A 151 -3.45 -8.31 -5.58
C PRO A 151 -4.18 -8.05 -4.26
N CYS A 152 -5.46 -7.67 -4.32
CA CYS A 152 -6.23 -7.39 -3.10
C CYS A 152 -6.34 -8.63 -2.20
N ASP A 153 -6.43 -9.85 -2.77
CA ASP A 153 -6.45 -11.09 -1.98
C ASP A 153 -5.11 -11.40 -1.32
N PHE A 154 -4.00 -10.90 -1.83
CA PHE A 154 -2.73 -10.95 -1.12
C PHE A 154 -2.79 -10.12 0.18
N HIS A 155 -3.32 -8.89 0.11
CA HIS A 155 -3.56 -8.08 1.32
C HIS A 155 -4.52 -8.76 2.30
N LYS A 156 -5.62 -9.33 1.78
CA LYS A 156 -6.57 -10.08 2.60
C LYS A 156 -5.93 -11.29 3.27
N GLY A 157 -5.11 -12.06 2.53
CA GLY A 157 -4.37 -13.20 3.06
C GLY A 157 -3.41 -12.82 4.18
N GLN A 158 -2.67 -11.73 4.03
CA GLN A 158 -1.81 -11.19 5.08
C GLN A 158 -2.60 -10.74 6.32
N ALA A 159 -3.73 -10.07 6.10
CA ALA A 159 -4.61 -9.63 7.20
C ALA A 159 -5.21 -10.82 7.96
N LEU A 160 -5.71 -11.83 7.26
CA LEU A 160 -6.25 -13.06 7.85
C LEU A 160 -5.17 -13.83 8.61
N TYR A 161 -3.95 -13.90 8.09
CA TYR A 161 -2.81 -14.47 8.81
C TYR A 161 -2.59 -13.75 10.15
N LYS A 162 -2.59 -12.41 10.17
CA LYS A 162 -2.44 -11.62 11.40
C LYS A 162 -3.61 -11.79 12.39
N LEU A 163 -4.79 -12.09 11.89
CA LEU A 163 -5.97 -12.42 12.70
C LEU A 163 -5.97 -13.86 13.24
N GLY A 164 -4.99 -14.68 12.86
CA GLY A 164 -4.91 -16.09 13.24
C GLY A 164 -5.88 -16.99 12.48
N LYS A 165 -6.51 -16.49 11.39
CA LYS A 165 -7.43 -17.20 10.52
C LYS A 165 -6.66 -17.90 9.39
N TYR A 166 -5.84 -18.88 9.75
CA TYR A 166 -4.82 -19.41 8.85
C TYR A 166 -5.39 -20.15 7.64
N ASP A 167 -6.48 -20.91 7.80
CA ASP A 167 -7.11 -21.61 6.66
C ASP A 167 -7.69 -20.62 5.66
N GLU A 168 -8.42 -19.59 6.13
CA GLU A 168 -8.94 -18.50 5.28
C GLU A 168 -7.80 -17.71 4.60
N ALA A 169 -6.69 -17.51 5.30
CA ALA A 169 -5.51 -16.85 4.75
C ALA A 169 -4.90 -17.64 3.59
N ILE A 170 -4.75 -18.97 3.76
CA ILE A 170 -4.24 -19.87 2.73
C ILE A 170 -5.17 -19.86 1.50
N GLU A 171 -6.50 -19.87 1.71
CA GLU A 171 -7.47 -19.78 0.63
C GLU A 171 -7.31 -18.47 -0.17
N ALA A 172 -7.23 -17.32 0.51
CA ALA A 172 -7.06 -16.03 -0.15
C ALA A 172 -5.74 -15.95 -0.92
N LEU A 173 -4.63 -16.42 -0.34
CA LEU A 173 -3.32 -16.45 -0.97
C LEU A 173 -3.27 -17.39 -2.19
N ASN A 174 -3.89 -18.57 -2.09
CA ASN A 174 -3.98 -19.49 -3.22
C ASN A 174 -4.87 -18.95 -4.35
N LEU A 175 -5.91 -18.18 -4.01
CA LEU A 175 -6.75 -17.55 -5.02
C LEU A 175 -5.95 -16.60 -5.91
N VAL A 176 -4.98 -15.86 -5.35
CA VAL A 176 -4.07 -15.03 -6.14
C VAL A 176 -3.33 -15.90 -7.17
N ASN A 177 -2.68 -16.99 -6.73
CA ASN A 177 -1.95 -17.89 -7.66
C ASN A 177 -2.86 -18.44 -8.78
N ILE A 178 -4.09 -18.85 -8.42
CA ILE A 178 -5.05 -19.38 -9.39
C ILE A 178 -5.45 -18.32 -10.44
N GLU A 179 -5.72 -17.10 -10.00
CA GLU A 179 -6.14 -16.04 -10.91
C GLU A 179 -4.96 -15.51 -11.76
N GLU A 180 -3.77 -15.41 -11.19
CA GLU A 180 -2.57 -15.01 -11.91
C GLU A 180 -2.15 -16.04 -12.96
N GLU A 181 -2.24 -17.34 -12.65
CA GLU A 181 -2.01 -18.41 -13.62
C GLU A 181 -3.00 -18.34 -14.80
N LYS A 182 -4.30 -18.07 -14.53
CA LYS A 182 -5.30 -17.84 -15.58
C LYS A 182 -4.99 -16.62 -16.46
N LEU A 183 -4.36 -15.61 -15.90
CA LEU A 183 -3.94 -14.40 -16.60
C LEU A 183 -2.60 -14.57 -17.34
N GLY A 184 -1.93 -15.73 -17.17
CA GLY A 184 -0.68 -16.06 -17.84
C GLY A 184 0.56 -15.52 -17.11
N PHE A 185 0.45 -15.13 -15.85
CA PHE A 185 1.62 -14.80 -15.04
C PHE A 185 2.34 -16.06 -14.59
N ASP A 186 3.65 -15.92 -14.37
CA ASP A 186 4.46 -17.00 -13.80
C ASP A 186 4.29 -16.97 -12.27
N ILE A 187 3.55 -17.97 -11.75
CA ILE A 187 3.30 -18.08 -10.31
C ILE A 187 4.54 -18.51 -9.52
N ASP A 188 5.58 -19.02 -10.18
CA ASP A 188 6.85 -19.36 -9.52
C ASP A 188 7.56 -18.08 -8.98
N ASP A 189 7.19 -16.89 -9.47
CA ASP A 189 7.69 -15.61 -8.97
C ASP A 189 6.98 -15.15 -7.67
N ASN A 190 5.95 -15.84 -7.21
CA ASN A 190 5.11 -15.44 -6.07
C ASN A 190 5.73 -15.78 -4.70
N TYR A 191 7.01 -15.41 -4.49
CA TYR A 191 7.78 -15.75 -3.27
C TYR A 191 7.11 -15.31 -1.96
N MET A 192 6.45 -14.14 -1.93
CA MET A 192 5.76 -13.62 -0.74
C MET A 192 4.50 -14.42 -0.43
N ILE A 193 3.76 -14.86 -1.44
CA ILE A 193 2.58 -15.71 -1.28
C ILE A 193 3.00 -17.04 -0.68
N PHE A 194 4.03 -17.70 -1.25
CA PHE A 194 4.56 -18.94 -0.70
C PHE A 194 5.06 -18.75 0.74
N PHE A 195 5.74 -17.64 1.02
CA PHE A 195 6.20 -17.32 2.36
C PHE A 195 5.05 -17.25 3.37
N TYR A 196 3.98 -16.48 3.08
CA TYR A 196 2.86 -16.36 4.01
C TYR A 196 2.04 -17.65 4.15
N ILE A 197 1.90 -18.45 3.08
CA ILE A 197 1.33 -19.80 3.21
C ILE A 197 2.21 -20.67 4.12
N GLY A 198 3.53 -20.60 3.97
CA GLY A 198 4.48 -21.26 4.86
C GLY A 198 4.35 -20.80 6.32
N ARG A 199 4.15 -19.48 6.54
CA ARG A 199 3.86 -18.92 7.85
C ARG A 199 2.58 -19.49 8.46
N CYS A 200 1.49 -19.53 7.69
CA CYS A 200 0.21 -20.11 8.14
C CYS A 200 0.38 -21.57 8.58
N TYR A 201 0.99 -22.41 7.75
CA TYR A 201 1.24 -23.81 8.12
C TYR A 201 2.17 -23.96 9.33
N SER A 202 3.13 -23.06 9.51
CA SER A 202 4.01 -23.05 10.67
C SER A 202 3.21 -22.79 11.96
N GLU A 203 2.33 -21.79 11.97
CA GLU A 203 1.48 -21.48 13.12
C GLU A 203 0.46 -22.60 13.40
N MET A 204 -0.05 -23.26 12.37
CA MET A 204 -0.90 -24.46 12.48
C MET A 204 -0.12 -25.72 12.90
N LYS A 205 1.21 -25.64 13.02
CA LYS A 205 2.13 -26.76 13.35
C LYS A 205 2.13 -27.90 12.31
N VAL A 206 1.74 -27.58 11.07
CA VAL A 206 1.84 -28.51 9.91
C VAL A 206 3.21 -28.34 9.28
N TYR A 207 4.24 -28.76 10.00
CA TYR A 207 5.64 -28.41 9.72
C TYR A 207 6.15 -28.87 8.36
N ASP A 208 5.73 -30.03 7.86
CA ASP A 208 6.17 -30.53 6.55
C ASP A 208 5.72 -29.61 5.42
N LYS A 209 4.46 -29.14 5.48
CA LYS A 209 3.94 -28.16 4.53
C LYS A 209 4.63 -26.80 4.69
N ALA A 210 4.85 -26.34 5.92
CA ALA A 210 5.57 -25.10 6.14
C ALA A 210 6.97 -25.12 5.52
N ILE A 211 7.72 -26.22 5.68
CA ILE A 211 9.04 -26.43 5.06
C ILE A 211 8.94 -26.41 3.54
N GLU A 212 7.95 -27.09 2.97
CA GLU A 212 7.70 -27.11 1.52
C GLU A 212 7.53 -25.69 0.97
N TYR A 213 6.63 -24.91 1.58
CA TYR A 213 6.31 -23.56 1.13
C TYR A 213 7.45 -22.55 1.34
N TYR A 214 8.20 -22.63 2.43
CA TYR A 214 9.42 -21.82 2.56
C TYR A 214 10.47 -22.15 1.50
N LYS A 215 10.60 -23.43 1.12
CA LYS A 215 11.50 -23.82 0.03
C LYS A 215 11.01 -23.31 -1.32
N LYS A 216 9.69 -23.29 -1.59
CA LYS A 216 9.12 -22.66 -2.78
C LYS A 216 9.45 -21.17 -2.82
N SER A 217 9.26 -20.46 -1.70
CA SER A 217 9.62 -19.06 -1.58
C SER A 217 11.11 -18.80 -1.87
N ILE A 218 12.00 -19.64 -1.34
CA ILE A 218 13.44 -19.57 -1.57
C ILE A 218 13.80 -19.91 -3.04
N ALA A 219 13.10 -20.83 -3.66
CA ALA A 219 13.32 -21.20 -5.06
C ALA A 219 12.92 -20.06 -6.00
N SER A 220 11.86 -19.33 -5.66
CA SER A 220 11.40 -18.14 -6.37
C SER A 220 12.38 -16.98 -6.21
N VAL A 221 12.77 -16.64 -4.98
CA VAL A 221 13.77 -15.60 -4.67
C VAL A 221 14.78 -16.15 -3.66
N ASN A 222 15.98 -16.51 -4.17
CA ASN A 222 17.02 -17.11 -3.35
C ASN A 222 17.70 -16.16 -2.35
N GLU A 223 17.48 -14.86 -2.48
CA GLU A 223 18.05 -13.81 -1.62
C GLU A 223 17.03 -13.29 -0.59
N PHE A 224 16.02 -14.09 -0.24
CA PHE A 224 14.95 -13.70 0.69
C PHE A 224 15.25 -14.19 2.12
N PRO A 225 15.83 -13.33 2.99
CA PRO A 225 16.34 -13.74 4.30
C PRO A 225 15.25 -14.22 5.25
N GLU A 226 14.02 -13.69 5.15
CA GLU A 226 12.89 -14.09 5.99
C GLU A 226 12.57 -15.58 5.82
N ALA A 227 12.50 -16.08 4.59
CA ALA A 227 12.21 -17.49 4.35
C ALA A 227 13.26 -18.41 4.96
N TYR A 228 14.55 -18.08 4.83
CA TYR A 228 15.62 -18.84 5.48
C TYR A 228 15.53 -18.78 7.01
N TYR A 229 15.25 -17.60 7.59
CA TYR A 229 15.16 -17.46 9.03
C TYR A 229 14.05 -18.34 9.62
N TYR A 230 12.85 -18.26 9.06
CA TYR A 230 11.71 -19.04 9.56
C TYR A 230 11.86 -20.54 9.26
N LEU A 231 12.48 -20.92 8.15
CA LEU A 231 12.86 -22.31 7.88
C LEU A 231 13.88 -22.81 8.92
N GLY A 232 14.87 -21.97 9.28
CA GLY A 232 15.83 -22.26 10.33
C GLY A 232 15.17 -22.48 11.70
N LEU A 233 14.18 -21.66 12.07
CA LEU A 233 13.41 -21.84 13.32
C LEU A 233 12.63 -23.16 13.31
N LEU A 234 12.04 -23.57 12.19
CA LEU A 234 11.38 -24.87 12.08
C LEU A 234 12.35 -26.03 12.26
N TYR A 235 13.51 -26.01 11.61
CA TYR A 235 14.52 -27.05 11.78
C TYR A 235 15.02 -27.10 13.22
N LYS A 236 15.24 -25.96 13.87
CA LYS A 236 15.59 -25.87 15.28
C LYS A 236 14.54 -26.54 16.17
N SER A 237 13.25 -26.26 15.94
CA SER A 237 12.15 -26.87 16.72
C SER A 237 12.05 -28.39 16.55
N GLN A 238 12.53 -28.92 15.42
CA GLN A 238 12.62 -30.36 15.14
C GLN A 238 13.93 -31.00 15.63
N GLY A 239 14.80 -30.25 16.28
CA GLY A 239 16.12 -30.75 16.69
C GLY A 239 17.14 -30.90 15.57
N LYS A 240 16.82 -30.48 14.34
CA LYS A 240 17.70 -30.53 13.17
C LYS A 240 18.69 -29.35 13.16
N MET A 241 19.59 -29.33 14.15
CA MET A 241 20.44 -28.17 14.44
C MET A 241 21.38 -27.78 13.29
N ILE A 242 21.92 -28.76 12.56
CA ILE A 242 22.82 -28.51 11.41
C ILE A 242 22.08 -27.70 10.33
N ASP A 243 20.86 -28.15 9.98
CA ASP A 243 20.02 -27.46 9.00
C ASP A 243 19.57 -26.08 9.49
N ALA A 244 19.24 -25.97 10.79
CA ALA A 244 18.88 -24.69 11.39
C ALA A 244 20.00 -23.66 11.27
N VAL A 245 21.23 -24.04 11.66
CA VAL A 245 22.42 -23.16 11.57
C VAL A 245 22.73 -22.76 10.15
N LYS A 246 22.64 -23.74 9.21
CA LYS A 246 22.83 -23.44 7.78
C LYS A 246 21.85 -22.36 7.30
N ASN A 247 20.59 -22.49 7.64
CA ASN A 247 19.57 -21.55 7.20
C ASN A 247 19.72 -20.17 7.90
N PHE A 248 20.07 -20.12 9.18
CA PHE A 248 20.37 -18.84 9.86
C PHE A 248 21.59 -18.12 9.25
N LYS A 249 22.62 -18.85 8.84
CA LYS A 249 23.77 -18.26 8.14
C LYS A 249 23.38 -17.69 6.77
N LEU A 250 22.53 -18.38 6.02
CA LEU A 250 22.00 -17.87 4.74
C LEU A 250 21.12 -16.66 4.96
N ALA A 251 20.22 -16.67 5.95
CA ALA A 251 19.42 -15.50 6.33
C ALA A 251 20.31 -14.30 6.68
N TYR A 252 21.40 -14.50 7.42
CA TYR A 252 22.34 -13.44 7.74
C TYR A 252 23.08 -12.91 6.51
N HIS A 253 23.51 -13.81 5.64
CA HIS A 253 24.21 -13.46 4.40
C HIS A 253 23.37 -12.58 3.46
N PHE A 254 22.06 -12.86 3.38
CA PHE A 254 21.17 -12.14 2.47
C PHE A 254 20.48 -10.91 3.10
N LEU A 255 20.79 -10.55 4.35
CA LEU A 255 20.18 -9.37 4.98
C LEU A 255 20.42 -8.07 4.22
N ASP A 256 21.59 -7.90 3.62
CA ASP A 256 21.96 -6.69 2.89
C ASP A 256 21.31 -6.63 1.49
N TYR A 257 20.78 -7.77 1.00
CA TYR A 257 20.08 -7.90 -0.27
C TYR A 257 18.56 -7.79 -0.13
N LYS A 258 18.07 -7.35 1.03
CA LYS A 258 16.64 -7.17 1.24
C LYS A 258 16.04 -6.33 0.12
N MET A 259 15.02 -6.89 -0.52
CA MET A 259 14.11 -6.13 -1.38
C MET A 259 13.27 -5.22 -0.49
N ASN A 260 13.88 -4.12 -0.02
CA ASN A 260 13.22 -3.14 0.81
C ASN A 260 12.47 -2.18 -0.10
N GLU A 261 11.19 -2.34 -0.20
CA GLU A 261 10.36 -1.21 -0.56
C GLU A 261 10.33 -0.24 0.64
N PRO A 262 10.84 1.00 0.48
CA PRO A 262 11.05 1.92 1.61
C PRO A 262 9.76 2.37 2.31
N TYR A 263 8.60 1.96 1.82
CA TYR A 263 7.29 2.40 2.32
C TYR A 263 6.41 1.27 2.85
N VAL A 264 6.83 0.01 2.70
CA VAL A 264 6.05 -1.16 3.12
C VAL A 264 6.70 -1.75 4.36
N GLU A 265 6.08 -1.54 5.52
CA GLU A 265 6.44 -2.25 6.74
C GLU A 265 6.05 -3.72 6.60
N ARG A 266 7.01 -4.58 6.37
CA ARG A 266 6.78 -6.03 6.34
C ARG A 266 6.49 -6.53 7.74
N PHE A 267 5.44 -7.35 7.88
CA PHE A 267 5.00 -7.83 9.19
C PHE A 267 5.99 -8.77 9.85
N ASP A 268 6.68 -9.58 9.08
CA ASP A 268 7.57 -10.64 9.55
C ASP A 268 9.02 -10.35 9.15
N GLU A 269 9.39 -9.06 9.14
CA GLU A 269 10.74 -8.61 8.81
C GLU A 269 11.77 -9.16 9.80
N VAL A 270 12.90 -9.63 9.27
CA VAL A 270 14.00 -10.20 10.03
C VAL A 270 15.16 -9.22 10.15
N PHE A 271 15.65 -9.03 11.35
CA PHE A 271 16.76 -8.14 11.66
C PHE A 271 18.01 -8.94 12.10
N SER A 272 19.18 -8.38 11.89
CA SER A 272 20.47 -9.01 12.20
C SER A 272 20.54 -9.53 13.64
N TYR A 273 20.04 -8.78 14.62
CA TYR A 273 20.05 -9.19 16.02
C TYR A 273 19.23 -10.46 16.29
N MET A 274 18.14 -10.68 15.53
CA MET A 274 17.30 -11.88 15.66
C MET A 274 18.10 -13.11 15.24
N ILE A 275 18.79 -13.04 14.10
CA ILE A 275 19.60 -14.15 13.58
C ILE A 275 20.82 -14.41 14.46
N VAL A 276 21.52 -13.35 14.88
CA VAL A 276 22.69 -13.47 15.77
C VAL A 276 22.30 -14.12 17.09
N ARG A 277 21.14 -13.81 17.65
CA ARG A 277 20.62 -14.48 18.84
C ARG A 277 20.49 -15.98 18.63
N GLU A 278 19.90 -16.39 17.51
CA GLU A 278 19.72 -17.83 17.20
C GLU A 278 21.06 -18.56 16.98
N LEU A 279 22.04 -17.89 16.40
CA LEU A 279 23.38 -18.45 16.20
C LEU A 279 24.17 -18.55 17.52
N LYS A 280 24.02 -17.59 18.45
CA LYS A 280 24.72 -17.58 19.73
C LYS A 280 24.16 -18.57 20.75
N THR A 281 22.89 -18.89 20.72
CA THR A 281 22.28 -19.86 21.67
C THR A 281 22.70 -21.31 21.42
N GLN A 282 23.64 -21.54 20.51
CA GLN A 282 24.11 -22.87 20.11
C GLN A 282 25.52 -23.19 20.62
N PHE A 283 26.12 -22.26 21.30
CA PHE A 283 27.39 -22.43 22.02
C PHE A 283 27.20 -22.22 23.52
#